data_9ebae572eed295c20dd6859497337efe
#
_entry.id   9ebae572eed295c20dd6859497337efe
#
_cell.length_a   1.000
_cell.length_b   1.000
_cell.length_c   1.000
_cell.angle_alpha   90.00
_cell.angle_beta   90.00
_cell.angle_gamma   90.00
#
_symmetry.space_group_name_H-M   'P 1'
#
loop_
_entity.id
_entity.type
_entity.pdbx_description
1 polymer ?
#
loop_
_entity_poly.entity_id
_entity_poly.type
_entity_poly.pdbx_seq_one_letter_code
_entity_poly.pdbx_strand_id
1 'polypeptide(L)'
;MKTIFIGDIHGRDIWKDIVSQEKPDRVVFIGDYFDSFDISGPKQIQNFKEIIAFKESGQCEVIMLIGNHCFHYMKYKGIHAQYSGYQHKYALQINHLFETNDHHLQMAYMMENILCTHAVIVS
;
A
#
# COMPACT_ATOMS: atom_id res chain seq x y z
N MET A 1 -9.26 21.43 -3.29
CA MET A 1 -8.93 20.19 -2.57
C MET A 1 -7.47 19.82 -2.80
N LYS A 2 -6.78 19.50 -1.74
CA LYS A 2 -5.37 19.10 -1.82
C LYS A 2 -5.25 17.57 -1.78
N THR A 3 -4.68 16.99 -2.82
CA THR A 3 -4.44 15.55 -2.92
C THR A 3 -2.95 15.30 -3.02
N ILE A 4 -2.42 14.38 -2.20
CA ILE A 4 -1.02 13.96 -2.31
C ILE A 4 -0.95 12.49 -2.68
N PHE A 5 0.11 12.15 -3.43
CA PHE A 5 0.38 10.79 -3.88
C PHE A 5 1.66 10.31 -3.21
N ILE A 6 1.62 9.16 -2.56
CA ILE A 6 2.77 8.59 -1.87
C ILE A 6 3.05 7.22 -2.48
N GLY A 7 4.24 7.07 -3.08
CA GLY A 7 4.63 5.84 -3.75
C GLY A 7 5.68 5.06 -2.99
N ASP A 8 5.80 3.76 -3.34
CA ASP A 8 6.88 2.88 -2.90
C ASP A 8 7.13 2.93 -1.41
N ILE A 9 6.08 2.64 -0.63
CA ILE A 9 6.13 2.68 0.84
C ILE A 9 7.21 1.74 1.39
N HIS A 10 7.20 0.46 0.96
CA HIS A 10 8.19 -0.55 1.38
C HIS A 10 8.47 -0.53 2.89
N GLY A 11 7.42 -0.43 3.69
CA GLY A 11 7.53 -0.46 5.16
C GLY A 11 7.98 0.83 5.83
N ARG A 12 8.20 1.89 5.07
CA ARG A 12 8.65 3.17 5.62
C ARG A 12 7.48 3.99 6.14
N ASP A 13 7.72 4.73 7.20
CA ASP A 13 6.68 5.51 7.88
C ASP A 13 6.75 7.03 7.62
N ILE A 14 7.56 7.45 6.65
CA ILE A 14 7.71 8.87 6.31
C ILE A 14 6.39 9.50 5.85
N TRP A 15 5.45 8.68 5.41
CA TRP A 15 4.13 9.17 5.01
C TRP A 15 3.44 9.94 6.14
N LYS A 16 3.72 9.57 7.40
CA LYS A 16 3.15 10.26 8.57
C LYS A 16 3.61 11.71 8.63
N ASP A 17 4.88 11.95 8.38
CA ASP A 17 5.44 13.30 8.38
C ASP A 17 4.88 14.13 7.24
N ILE A 18 4.75 13.51 6.06
CA ILE A 18 4.21 14.18 4.88
C ILE A 18 2.76 14.60 5.14
N VAL A 19 1.94 13.70 5.66
CA VAL A 19 0.54 14.00 5.98
C VAL A 19 0.42 15.11 7.03
N SER A 20 1.28 15.05 8.05
CA SER A 20 1.30 16.05 9.11
C SER A 20 1.66 17.44 8.59
N GLN A 21 2.63 17.52 7.70
CA GLN A 21 3.09 18.79 7.13
C GLN A 21 2.13 19.36 6.09
N GLU A 22 1.64 18.51 5.20
CA GLU A 22 0.85 18.94 4.04
C GLU A 22 -0.64 19.08 4.34
N LYS A 23 -1.13 18.40 5.37
CA LYS A 23 -2.55 18.41 5.78
C LYS A 23 -3.48 18.24 4.58
N PRO A 24 -3.35 17.12 3.83
CA PRO A 24 -4.13 16.92 2.62
C PRO A 24 -5.59 16.61 2.90
N ASP A 25 -6.43 16.85 1.91
CA ASP A 25 -7.82 16.40 1.93
C ASP A 25 -7.94 14.96 1.46
N ARG A 26 -6.98 14.51 0.65
CA ARG A 26 -6.95 13.15 0.10
C ARG A 26 -5.51 12.67 -0.01
N VAL A 27 -5.29 11.40 0.36
CA VAL A 27 -4.00 10.73 0.20
C VAL A 27 -4.19 9.51 -0.68
N VAL A 28 -3.37 9.38 -1.73
CA VAL A 28 -3.36 8.19 -2.58
C VAL A 28 -2.04 7.46 -2.36
N PHE A 29 -2.12 6.27 -1.74
CA PHE A 29 -0.97 5.38 -1.61
C PHE A 29 -0.88 4.53 -2.86
N ILE A 30 0.25 4.59 -3.57
CA ILE A 30 0.38 3.99 -4.90
C ILE A 30 0.67 2.49 -4.85
N GLY A 31 0.98 1.94 -3.69
CA GLY A 31 1.21 0.51 -3.52
C GLY A 31 2.60 0.19 -3.03
N ASP A 32 2.95 -1.10 -3.07
CA ASP A 32 4.23 -1.62 -2.60
C ASP A 32 4.50 -1.27 -1.15
N TYR A 33 3.63 -1.79 -0.27
CA TYR A 33 3.69 -1.50 1.17
C TYR A 33 4.79 -2.28 1.89
N PHE A 34 5.28 -3.35 1.30
CA PHE A 34 6.25 -4.26 1.90
C PHE A 34 7.51 -4.38 1.04
N ASP A 35 8.38 -5.33 1.39
CA ASP A 35 9.57 -5.69 0.64
C ASP A 35 10.71 -4.68 0.73
N SER A 36 10.92 -4.14 1.93
CA SER A 36 12.11 -3.36 2.21
C SER A 36 13.27 -4.29 2.58
N PHE A 37 14.49 -3.90 2.19
CA PHE A 37 15.69 -4.61 2.58
C PHE A 37 16.25 -4.13 3.93
N ASP A 38 15.87 -2.94 4.37
CA ASP A 38 16.45 -2.30 5.55
C ASP A 38 15.44 -2.07 6.69
N ILE A 39 14.14 -2.36 6.47
CA ILE A 39 13.12 -2.26 7.50
C ILE A 39 12.72 -3.67 7.91
N SER A 40 12.67 -3.95 9.22
CA SER A 40 12.30 -5.28 9.70
C SER A 40 10.87 -5.65 9.31
N GLY A 41 10.61 -6.97 9.16
CA GLY A 41 9.27 -7.46 8.83
C GLY A 41 8.19 -7.00 9.78
N PRO A 42 8.39 -7.12 11.12
CA PRO A 42 7.41 -6.62 12.09
C PRO A 42 7.11 -5.14 11.95
N LYS A 43 8.11 -4.30 11.65
CA LYS A 43 7.89 -2.87 11.44
C LYS A 43 7.11 -2.60 10.16
N GLN A 44 7.37 -3.36 9.10
CA GLN A 44 6.62 -3.24 7.85
C GLN A 44 5.15 -3.60 8.06
N ILE A 45 4.88 -4.67 8.81
CA ILE A 45 3.54 -5.10 9.14
C ILE A 45 2.84 -4.03 9.98
N GLN A 46 3.50 -3.50 10.99
CA GLN A 46 2.94 -2.45 11.84
C GLN A 46 2.62 -1.20 11.02
N ASN A 47 3.51 -0.82 10.12
CA ASN A 47 3.32 0.34 9.26
C ASN A 47 2.08 0.16 8.37
N PHE A 48 1.90 -1.03 7.79
CA PHE A 48 0.71 -1.32 6.97
C PHE A 48 -0.57 -1.21 7.80
N LYS A 49 -0.56 -1.76 9.02
CA LYS A 49 -1.71 -1.65 9.94
C LYS A 49 -2.03 -0.20 10.26
N GLU A 50 -1.02 0.64 10.42
CA GLU A 50 -1.20 2.05 10.70
C GLU A 50 -1.78 2.80 9.51
N ILE A 51 -1.41 2.42 8.28
CA ILE A 51 -2.02 2.99 7.07
C ILE A 51 -3.51 2.63 7.01
N ILE A 52 -3.85 1.37 7.30
CA ILE A 52 -5.24 0.92 7.35
C ILE A 52 -6.01 1.71 8.43
N ALA A 53 -5.43 1.87 9.62
CA ALA A 53 -6.05 2.63 10.70
C ALA A 53 -6.27 4.09 10.31
N PHE A 54 -5.31 4.68 9.62
CA PHE A 54 -5.43 6.04 9.12
C PHE A 54 -6.60 6.17 8.13
N LYS A 55 -6.73 5.21 7.23
CA LYS A 55 -7.86 5.17 6.29
C LYS A 55 -9.19 5.05 7.02
N GLU A 56 -9.26 4.18 8.00
CA GLU A 56 -10.49 3.93 8.78
C GLU A 56 -10.84 5.08 9.71
N SER A 57 -9.87 5.92 10.08
CA SER A 57 -10.11 7.05 11.00
C SER A 57 -11.01 8.12 10.42
N GLY A 58 -11.08 8.22 9.09
CA GLY A 58 -11.86 9.25 8.42
C GLY A 58 -11.27 10.65 8.51
N GLN A 59 -10.01 10.78 8.94
CA GLN A 59 -9.33 12.07 9.05
C GLN A 59 -9.26 12.78 7.70
N CYS A 60 -9.03 12.02 6.62
CA CYS A 60 -9.13 12.48 5.26
C CYS A 60 -9.48 11.29 4.36
N GLU A 61 -9.74 11.54 3.09
CA GLU A 61 -9.99 10.46 2.14
C GLU A 61 -8.66 9.74 1.84
N VAL A 62 -8.66 8.42 1.96
CA VAL A 62 -7.46 7.60 1.73
C VAL A 62 -7.76 6.54 0.68
N ILE A 63 -6.96 6.51 -0.37
CA ILE A 63 -7.03 5.52 -1.44
C ILE A 63 -5.77 4.67 -1.37
N MET A 64 -5.93 3.34 -1.36
CA MET A 64 -4.81 2.40 -1.31
C MET A 64 -4.78 1.57 -2.59
N LEU A 65 -3.78 1.79 -3.43
CA LEU A 65 -3.61 1.03 -4.66
C LEU A 65 -2.76 -0.21 -4.42
N ILE A 66 -2.94 -1.21 -5.29
CA ILE A 66 -2.16 -2.44 -5.25
C ILE A 66 -0.92 -2.25 -6.14
N GLY A 67 0.27 -2.49 -5.58
CA GLY A 67 1.52 -2.45 -6.32
C GLY A 67 1.97 -3.84 -6.75
N ASN A 68 3.01 -3.91 -7.59
CA ASN A 68 3.53 -5.18 -8.08
C ASN A 68 4.10 -6.05 -6.95
N HIS A 69 4.74 -5.44 -5.94
CA HIS A 69 5.25 -6.17 -4.78
C HIS A 69 4.14 -6.68 -3.86
N CYS A 70 2.90 -6.24 -4.05
CA CYS A 70 1.76 -6.78 -3.29
C CYS A 70 1.35 -8.17 -3.78
N PHE A 71 1.47 -8.42 -5.09
CA PHE A 71 0.93 -9.63 -5.70
C PHE A 71 1.54 -10.93 -5.17
N HIS A 72 2.82 -10.94 -4.84
CA HIS A 72 3.43 -12.20 -4.38
C HIS A 72 2.97 -12.62 -2.98
N TYR A 73 2.22 -11.77 -2.28
CA TYR A 73 1.58 -12.13 -1.02
C TYR A 73 0.10 -12.49 -1.21
N MET A 74 -0.45 -12.30 -2.40
CA MET A 74 -1.88 -12.51 -2.67
C MET A 74 -2.12 -13.93 -3.17
N LYS A 75 -2.59 -14.77 -2.29
CA LYS A 75 -2.73 -16.20 -2.49
C LYS A 75 -3.62 -16.59 -3.69
N TYR A 76 -4.75 -15.91 -3.85
CA TYR A 76 -5.75 -16.30 -4.83
C TYR A 76 -5.33 -16.08 -6.29
N LYS A 77 -4.27 -15.37 -6.51
CA LYS A 77 -3.81 -15.07 -7.87
C LYS A 77 -3.01 -16.20 -8.51
N GLY A 78 -2.60 -17.20 -7.72
CA GLY A 78 -1.75 -18.27 -8.23
C GLY A 78 -0.39 -17.77 -8.70
N ILE A 79 0.00 -16.60 -8.28
CA ILE A 79 1.25 -15.97 -8.68
C ILE A 79 2.35 -16.42 -7.75
N HIS A 80 3.40 -16.96 -8.33
CA HIS A 80 4.56 -17.43 -7.58
C HIS A 80 5.78 -16.53 -7.75
N ALA A 81 5.60 -15.37 -8.36
CA ALA A 81 6.68 -14.41 -8.53
C ALA A 81 7.08 -13.84 -7.16
N GLN A 82 8.35 -13.97 -6.83
CA GLN A 82 8.90 -13.43 -5.60
C GLN A 82 9.91 -12.35 -5.98
N TYR A 83 9.46 -11.12 -5.86
CA TYR A 83 10.31 -9.97 -6.21
C TYR A 83 11.38 -9.74 -5.13
N SER A 84 12.36 -8.90 -5.44
CA SER A 84 13.38 -8.48 -4.51
C SER A 84 12.76 -7.97 -3.21
N GLY A 85 13.33 -8.38 -2.08
CA GLY A 85 12.86 -7.92 -0.77
C GLY A 85 11.69 -8.72 -0.21
N TYR A 86 11.28 -9.81 -0.90
CA TYR A 86 10.18 -10.65 -0.44
C TYR A 86 10.42 -11.16 0.99
N GLN A 87 9.43 -10.98 1.85
CA GLN A 87 9.52 -11.29 3.28
C GLN A 87 9.06 -12.72 3.55
N HIS A 88 9.88 -13.71 3.19
CA HIS A 88 9.55 -15.14 3.33
C HIS A 88 9.07 -15.51 4.74
N LYS A 89 9.74 -15.00 5.75
CA LYS A 89 9.44 -15.32 7.15
C LYS A 89 8.05 -14.85 7.56
N TYR A 90 7.56 -13.79 6.96
CA TYR A 90 6.29 -13.16 7.33
C TYR A 90 5.22 -13.29 6.26
N ALA A 91 5.46 -14.12 5.23
CA ALA A 91 4.58 -14.20 4.07
C ALA A 91 3.14 -14.57 4.42
N LEU A 92 2.94 -15.52 5.32
CA LEU A 92 1.60 -15.95 5.73
C LEU A 92 0.86 -14.83 6.47
N GLN A 93 1.58 -14.12 7.33
CA GLN A 93 1.02 -13.01 8.10
C GLN A 93 0.64 -11.85 7.18
N ILE A 94 1.50 -11.51 6.24
CA ILE A 94 1.24 -10.45 5.25
C ILE A 94 0.08 -10.84 4.35
N ASN A 95 0.02 -12.09 3.90
CA ASN A 95 -1.08 -12.60 3.10
C ASN A 95 -2.41 -12.44 3.83
N HIS A 96 -2.43 -12.79 5.12
CA HIS A 96 -3.63 -12.63 5.96
C HIS A 96 -4.07 -11.17 6.03
N LEU A 97 -3.13 -10.24 6.16
CA LEU A 97 -3.44 -8.80 6.17
C LEU A 97 -4.07 -8.36 4.86
N PHE A 98 -3.57 -8.83 3.72
CA PHE A 98 -4.15 -8.49 2.42
C PHE A 98 -5.56 -9.09 2.27
N GLU A 99 -5.76 -10.32 2.72
CA GLU A 99 -7.06 -10.97 2.63
C GLU A 99 -8.11 -10.27 3.51
N THR A 100 -7.75 -9.92 4.73
CA THR A 100 -8.69 -9.28 5.67
C THR A 100 -8.96 -7.82 5.32
N ASN A 101 -8.07 -7.17 4.58
CA ASN A 101 -8.20 -5.76 4.20
C ASN A 101 -8.41 -5.57 2.69
N ASP A 102 -8.78 -6.63 1.99
CA ASP A 102 -8.98 -6.60 0.54
C ASP A 102 -9.93 -5.48 0.11
N HIS A 103 -10.97 -5.22 0.89
CA HIS A 103 -11.96 -4.18 0.60
C HIS A 103 -11.39 -2.77 0.65
N HIS A 104 -10.21 -2.56 1.26
CA HIS A 104 -9.53 -1.27 1.28
C HIS A 104 -8.62 -1.05 0.09
N LEU A 105 -8.34 -2.10 -0.69
CA LEU A 105 -7.35 -2.07 -1.76
C LEU A 105 -8.01 -2.03 -3.13
N GLN A 106 -7.42 -1.29 -4.06
CA GLN A 106 -7.93 -1.22 -5.42
C GLN A 106 -6.79 -1.14 -6.44
N MET A 107 -7.09 -1.62 -7.65
CA MET A 107 -6.10 -1.66 -8.73
C MET A 107 -5.83 -0.29 -9.34
N ALA A 108 -6.85 0.56 -9.33
CA ALA A 108 -6.78 1.86 -9.97
C ALA A 108 -7.73 2.84 -9.31
N TYR A 109 -7.45 4.11 -9.46
CA TYR A 109 -8.31 5.18 -8.97
C TYR A 109 -8.40 6.26 -10.03
N MET A 110 -9.63 6.64 -10.36
CA MET A 110 -9.89 7.71 -11.33
C MET A 110 -10.24 8.99 -10.57
N MET A 111 -9.49 10.04 -10.83
CA MET A 111 -9.71 11.35 -10.24
C MET A 111 -9.86 12.36 -11.38
N GLU A 112 -11.06 12.93 -11.54
CA GLU A 112 -11.39 13.78 -12.69
C GLU A 112 -11.07 13.03 -13.99
N ASN A 113 -10.07 13.48 -14.76
CA ASN A 113 -9.65 12.82 -15.99
C ASN A 113 -8.30 12.12 -15.83
N ILE A 114 -7.87 11.88 -14.58
CA ILE A 114 -6.57 11.27 -14.29
C ILE A 114 -6.79 9.87 -13.75
N LEU A 115 -6.18 8.88 -14.42
CA LEU A 115 -6.17 7.50 -13.95
C LEU A 115 -4.89 7.25 -13.17
N CYS A 116 -5.05 6.83 -11.90
CA CYS A 116 -3.94 6.53 -11.01
C CYS A 116 -3.78 5.03 -10.86
N THR A 117 -2.59 4.51 -11.14
CA THR A 117 -2.24 3.11 -10.94
C THR A 117 -0.79 3.05 -10.44
N HIS A 118 -0.41 1.92 -9.83
CA HIS A 118 0.98 1.72 -9.43
C HIS A 118 1.87 1.54 -10.65
N ALA A 119 1.39 0.81 -11.63
CA ALA A 119 2.12 0.52 -12.85
C ALA A 119 1.16 0.54 -14.03
N VAL A 120 1.72 0.54 -15.25
CA VAL A 120 0.92 0.53 -16.46
C VAL A 120 0.09 -0.75 -16.51
N ILE A 121 -1.21 -0.60 -16.71
CA ILE A 121 -2.11 -1.72 -16.91
C ILE A 121 -2.04 -2.09 -18.38
N VAL A 122 -1.62 -3.33 -18.64
CA VAL A 122 -1.60 -3.88 -20.00
C VAL A 122 -2.77 -4.87 -20.07
N SER A 123 -3.71 -4.55 -20.91
CA SER A 123 -4.86 -5.42 -21.15
C SER A 123 -4.59 -6.41 -22.27
#